data_eb94753208d1b2a4eed33dd9d12b1345
#
_entry.id   eb94753208d1b2a4eed33dd9d12b1345
#
_cell.length_a   1.000
_cell.length_b   1.000
_cell.length_c   1.000
_cell.angle_alpha   90.00
_cell.angle_beta   90.00
_cell.angle_gamma   90.00
#
_symmetry.space_group_name_H-M   'P 1'
#
loop_
_entity.id
_entity.type
_entity.pdbx_description
1 polymer ?
#
loop_
_entity_poly.entity_id
_entity_poly.type
_entity_poly.pdbx_seq_one_letter_code
_entity_poly.pdbx_strand_id
1 'polypeptide(L)'
;MNTSNPATPEFKEGFQAGFHEGLEQARLQSKEKEPASPKKEEKKEEEKSPARPSAFRQQVGSLMRNRTFQLVAGIIVLLALGVFIYTASIHESTDDAYTAGHIHNIASRVTGTVLEVRVDDNQMVHQGDVLVVLDPTDYQVQVDQARADSEKAKADLNRYQSLKGAGAVSKQDFDTFESASKVSEARLRDAEDQLAYCTIRAPSNGRIGRKTVETGNRINVGAALMAVVEDVWVVANFKETQLGNVRPGQQAEISIDAIPGKTFRGVVDSWAPGSGATFALLPPDNATGNFTKIVQRVPVKIRFDPASLEGYENRIVPGLSCEPSILLRGGEPNRSEPMNPRPELIPVTATR
;
A
#
# COMPACT_ATOMS: atom_id res chain seq x y z
N MET A 1 -44.58 16.08 -13.46
CA MET A 1 -43.53 15.16 -12.93
C MET A 1 -43.40 15.45 -11.45
N ASN A 2 -44.03 14.62 -10.62
CA ASN A 2 -44.12 14.83 -9.18
C ASN A 2 -42.91 14.18 -8.49
N THR A 3 -41.98 14.96 -8.02
CA THR A 3 -40.92 14.51 -7.13
C THR A 3 -41.43 14.59 -5.71
N SER A 4 -41.81 13.46 -5.12
CA SER A 4 -42.21 13.36 -3.74
C SER A 4 -41.01 13.60 -2.81
N ASN A 5 -41.09 14.68 -2.04
CA ASN A 5 -40.12 15.07 -1.00
C ASN A 5 -40.21 14.11 0.21
N PRO A 6 -39.13 13.50 0.70
CA PRO A 6 -39.14 12.50 1.80
C PRO A 6 -39.43 13.05 3.21
N ALA A 7 -39.89 14.30 3.33
CA ALA A 7 -40.14 14.96 4.62
C ALA A 7 -41.62 15.15 4.97
N THR A 8 -42.57 14.56 4.25
CA THR A 8 -44.00 14.68 4.57
C THR A 8 -44.43 13.74 5.70
N PRO A 9 -45.35 14.15 6.59
CA PRO A 9 -45.83 13.30 7.69
C PRO A 9 -46.42 11.97 7.24
N GLU A 10 -47.05 11.90 6.07
CA GLU A 10 -47.61 10.68 5.49
C GLU A 10 -46.53 9.60 5.19
N PHE A 11 -45.30 9.98 4.88
CA PHE A 11 -44.21 9.03 4.66
C PHE A 11 -43.73 8.38 5.98
N LYS A 12 -43.78 9.15 7.10
CA LYS A 12 -43.41 8.61 8.43
C LYS A 12 -44.45 7.63 8.98
N GLU A 13 -45.72 7.88 8.76
CA GLU A 13 -46.79 6.96 9.18
C GLU A 13 -46.77 5.65 8.38
N GLY A 14 -46.58 5.71 7.06
CA GLY A 14 -46.45 4.51 6.23
C GLY A 14 -45.22 3.67 6.59
N PHE A 15 -44.09 4.29 6.93
CA PHE A 15 -42.88 3.58 7.36
C PHE A 15 -43.01 2.92 8.73
N GLN A 16 -43.68 3.58 9.69
CA GLN A 16 -43.95 2.99 11.00
C GLN A 16 -44.94 1.83 10.95
N ALA A 17 -45.97 1.93 10.14
CA ALA A 17 -46.97 0.84 9.95
C ALA A 17 -46.30 -0.41 9.33
N GLY A 18 -45.49 -0.27 8.29
CA GLY A 18 -44.73 -1.38 7.66
C GLY A 18 -43.71 -2.03 8.60
N PHE A 19 -43.08 -1.24 9.47
CA PHE A 19 -42.11 -1.77 10.43
C PHE A 19 -42.78 -2.59 11.56
N HIS A 20 -43.95 -2.17 12.03
CA HIS A 20 -44.74 -2.93 13.04
C HIS A 20 -45.28 -4.24 12.46
N GLU A 21 -45.78 -4.25 11.22
CA GLU A 21 -46.28 -5.44 10.57
C GLU A 21 -45.19 -6.48 10.31
N GLY A 22 -43.96 -6.03 9.91
CA GLY A 22 -42.78 -6.89 9.75
C GLY A 22 -42.32 -7.54 11.05
N LEU A 23 -42.39 -6.82 12.19
CA LEU A 23 -42.03 -7.35 13.51
C LEU A 23 -43.05 -8.38 14.02
N GLU A 24 -44.33 -8.19 13.72
CA GLU A 24 -45.42 -9.13 14.11
C GLU A 24 -45.33 -10.44 13.30
N GLN A 25 -45.04 -10.38 12.01
CA GLN A 25 -44.77 -11.56 11.17
C GLN A 25 -43.54 -12.34 11.61
N ALA A 26 -42.44 -11.65 11.97
CA ALA A 26 -41.25 -12.30 12.50
C ALA A 26 -41.51 -13.00 13.84
N ARG A 27 -42.38 -12.43 14.69
CA ARG A 27 -42.79 -13.01 15.97
C ARG A 27 -43.71 -14.23 15.85
N LEU A 28 -44.54 -14.29 14.81
CA LEU A 28 -45.37 -15.44 14.50
C LEU A 28 -44.56 -16.59 13.92
N GLN A 29 -43.58 -16.32 13.08
CA GLN A 29 -42.68 -17.35 12.54
C GLN A 29 -41.72 -17.94 13.61
N SER A 30 -41.36 -17.19 14.65
CA SER A 30 -40.54 -17.71 15.74
C SER A 30 -41.34 -18.61 16.71
N LYS A 31 -42.66 -18.49 16.81
CA LYS A 31 -43.54 -19.36 17.61
C LYS A 31 -43.84 -20.71 16.94
N GLU A 32 -43.70 -20.83 15.66
CA GLU A 32 -43.99 -22.06 14.91
C GLU A 32 -42.81 -23.05 14.86
N LYS A 33 -41.66 -22.68 15.41
CA LYS A 33 -40.44 -23.52 15.46
C LYS A 33 -40.06 -24.04 16.84
N GLU A 34 -40.99 -24.04 17.81
CA GLU A 34 -40.77 -24.71 19.11
C GLU A 34 -41.10 -26.22 18.94
N PRO A 35 -40.12 -27.13 19.04
CA PRO A 35 -40.39 -28.56 18.96
C PRO A 35 -41.11 -29.05 20.20
N ALA A 36 -42.26 -29.70 19.99
CA ALA A 36 -43.07 -30.33 20.98
C ALA A 36 -42.28 -31.30 21.87
N SER A 37 -42.40 -31.10 23.18
CA SER A 37 -41.85 -32.00 24.21
C SER A 37 -42.48 -33.41 24.06
N PRO A 38 -41.69 -34.50 24.07
CA PRO A 38 -42.23 -35.85 24.03
C PRO A 38 -42.84 -36.21 25.41
N LYS A 39 -44.02 -36.76 25.36
CA LYS A 39 -44.80 -37.35 26.46
C LYS A 39 -43.95 -38.41 27.18
N LYS A 40 -43.96 -38.36 28.53
CA LYS A 40 -43.54 -39.45 29.39
C LYS A 40 -44.34 -40.70 29.12
N GLU A 41 -43.74 -41.72 28.58
CA GLU A 41 -44.17 -43.12 28.70
C GLU A 41 -43.43 -43.74 29.88
N GLU A 42 -44.20 -44.14 30.88
CA GLU A 42 -43.80 -45.02 31.95
C GLU A 42 -43.38 -46.38 31.36
N LYS A 43 -42.07 -46.70 31.45
CA LYS A 43 -41.56 -48.04 31.26
C LYS A 43 -40.90 -48.53 32.51
N LYS A 44 -41.47 -49.63 32.98
CA LYS A 44 -41.07 -50.51 34.06
C LYS A 44 -39.59 -50.57 34.37
N GLU A 45 -39.29 -50.47 35.68
CA GLU A 45 -38.04 -50.82 36.30
C GLU A 45 -37.60 -52.23 35.88
N GLU A 46 -36.55 -52.34 35.12
CA GLU A 46 -35.69 -53.51 35.05
C GLU A 46 -34.42 -53.22 35.87
N GLU A 47 -34.27 -53.91 36.93
CA GLU A 47 -33.15 -53.93 37.88
C GLU A 47 -31.87 -54.29 37.10
N LYS A 48 -31.05 -53.31 36.74
CA LYS A 48 -29.68 -53.48 36.24
C LYS A 48 -28.68 -53.27 37.36
N SER A 49 -28.10 -54.37 37.77
CA SER A 49 -26.89 -54.51 38.57
C SER A 49 -25.89 -53.33 38.37
N PRO A 50 -25.26 -52.81 39.43
CA PRO A 50 -24.33 -51.67 39.33
C PRO A 50 -23.10 -52.09 38.52
N ALA A 51 -22.94 -51.48 37.36
CA ALA A 51 -21.74 -51.63 36.56
C ALA A 51 -20.54 -51.15 37.37
N ARG A 52 -19.61 -52.07 37.67
CA ARG A 52 -18.35 -51.77 38.33
C ARG A 52 -17.63 -50.68 37.54
N PRO A 53 -17.19 -49.58 38.18
CA PRO A 53 -16.41 -48.56 37.49
C PRO A 53 -15.16 -49.17 36.95
N SER A 54 -14.89 -48.98 35.66
CA SER A 54 -13.70 -49.53 35.00
C SER A 54 -12.43 -49.17 35.77
N ALA A 55 -11.52 -50.12 35.94
CA ALA A 55 -10.28 -49.98 36.70
C ALA A 55 -9.44 -48.75 36.29
N PHE A 56 -9.62 -48.28 35.04
CA PHE A 56 -9.02 -47.04 34.53
C PHE A 56 -9.49 -45.77 35.27
N ARG A 57 -10.78 -45.64 35.60
CA ARG A 57 -11.28 -44.47 36.34
C ARG A 57 -10.82 -44.45 37.79
N GLN A 58 -10.64 -45.63 38.44
CA GLN A 58 -10.10 -45.69 39.78
C GLN A 58 -8.60 -45.42 39.86
N GLN A 59 -7.82 -45.83 38.81
CA GLN A 59 -6.39 -45.51 38.72
C GLN A 59 -6.13 -44.01 38.54
N VAL A 60 -6.90 -43.31 37.68
CA VAL A 60 -6.78 -41.87 37.51
C VAL A 60 -7.18 -41.09 38.77
N GLY A 61 -8.22 -41.54 39.47
CA GLY A 61 -8.65 -40.91 40.73
C GLY A 61 -7.66 -41.10 41.92
N SER A 62 -6.88 -42.19 41.93
CA SER A 62 -5.85 -42.43 42.94
C SER A 62 -4.56 -41.65 42.68
N LEU A 63 -4.19 -41.48 41.39
CA LEU A 63 -3.11 -40.59 40.97
C LEU A 63 -3.35 -39.14 41.31
N MET A 64 -4.59 -38.65 41.13
CA MET A 64 -4.97 -37.25 41.48
C MET A 64 -4.94 -36.98 42.97
N ARG A 65 -4.99 -37.99 43.83
CA ARG A 65 -4.98 -37.83 45.27
C ARG A 65 -3.59 -37.91 45.93
N ASN A 66 -2.56 -38.25 45.16
CA ASN A 66 -1.18 -38.21 45.65
C ASN A 66 -0.65 -36.76 45.68
N ARG A 67 -0.27 -36.29 46.90
CA ARG A 67 0.31 -34.96 47.10
C ARG A 67 1.53 -34.68 46.20
N THR A 68 2.34 -35.70 45.92
CA THR A 68 3.51 -35.63 45.02
C THR A 68 3.08 -35.40 43.57
N PHE A 69 2.01 -36.05 43.08
CA PHE A 69 1.50 -35.83 41.74
C PHE A 69 0.89 -34.40 41.57
N GLN A 70 0.17 -33.93 42.59
CA GLN A 70 -0.34 -32.54 42.57
C GLN A 70 0.77 -31.49 42.60
N LEU A 71 1.88 -31.75 43.33
CA LEU A 71 3.04 -30.86 43.33
C LEU A 71 3.74 -30.86 41.96
N VAL A 72 3.95 -32.02 41.35
CA VAL A 72 4.57 -32.13 40.03
C VAL A 72 3.68 -31.45 38.96
N ALA A 73 2.37 -31.73 38.98
CA ALA A 73 1.42 -31.07 38.08
C ALA A 73 1.40 -29.53 38.27
N GLY A 74 1.44 -29.06 39.52
CA GLY A 74 1.55 -27.62 39.83
C GLY A 74 2.83 -26.99 39.30
N ILE A 75 3.97 -27.69 39.43
CA ILE A 75 5.24 -27.20 38.88
C ILE A 75 5.21 -27.13 37.34
N ILE A 76 4.62 -28.14 36.66
CA ILE A 76 4.46 -28.15 35.19
C ILE A 76 3.58 -26.98 34.74
N VAL A 77 2.47 -26.72 35.43
CA VAL A 77 1.58 -25.59 35.13
C VAL A 77 2.30 -24.25 35.34
N LEU A 78 3.07 -24.11 36.43
CA LEU A 78 3.86 -22.90 36.67
C LEU A 78 4.95 -22.71 35.64
N LEU A 79 5.63 -23.76 35.21
CA LEU A 79 6.61 -23.71 34.14
C LEU A 79 5.95 -23.34 32.80
N ALA A 80 4.81 -23.94 32.47
CA ALA A 80 4.06 -23.61 31.26
C ALA A 80 3.56 -22.16 31.27
N LEU A 81 3.07 -21.70 32.42
CA LEU A 81 2.68 -20.30 32.61
C LEU A 81 3.88 -19.35 32.50
N GLY A 82 5.02 -19.74 33.07
CA GLY A 82 6.26 -18.96 32.98
C GLY A 82 6.76 -18.85 31.53
N VAL A 83 6.72 -19.95 30.78
CA VAL A 83 7.06 -19.96 29.35
C VAL A 83 6.07 -19.11 28.55
N PHE A 84 4.77 -19.23 28.85
CA PHE A 84 3.74 -18.44 28.17
C PHE A 84 3.93 -16.92 28.41
N ILE A 85 4.14 -16.51 29.67
CA ILE A 85 4.40 -15.09 30.01
C ILE A 85 5.70 -14.64 29.35
N TYR A 86 6.75 -15.47 29.33
CA TYR A 86 8.00 -15.15 28.68
C TYR A 86 7.83 -14.95 27.17
N THR A 87 7.15 -15.87 26.46
CA THR A 87 6.90 -15.73 25.04
C THR A 87 6.00 -14.52 24.71
N ALA A 88 5.00 -14.24 25.52
CA ALA A 88 4.14 -13.06 25.36
C ALA A 88 4.90 -11.74 25.59
N SER A 89 5.96 -11.75 26.42
CA SER A 89 6.76 -10.56 26.72
C SER A 89 7.83 -10.22 25.68
N ILE A 90 8.13 -11.14 24.77
CA ILE A 90 9.16 -10.94 23.74
C ILE A 90 8.60 -10.59 22.37
N HIS A 91 7.29 -10.51 22.23
CA HIS A 91 6.62 -10.14 20.99
C HIS A 91 5.76 -8.90 21.22
N GLU A 92 5.89 -7.93 20.33
CA GLU A 92 4.97 -6.81 20.23
C GLU A 92 4.18 -6.91 18.92
N SER A 93 2.86 -6.96 19.00
CA SER A 93 1.99 -7.06 17.84
C SER A 93 0.99 -5.91 17.78
N THR A 94 0.49 -5.66 16.60
CA THR A 94 -0.60 -4.71 16.35
C THR A 94 -1.55 -5.25 15.29
N ASP A 95 -2.83 -5.04 15.51
CA ASP A 95 -3.93 -5.31 14.60
C ASP A 95 -4.21 -4.13 13.64
N ASP A 96 -3.62 -2.97 13.93
CA ASP A 96 -3.75 -1.77 13.13
C ASP A 96 -2.55 -1.64 12.18
N ALA A 97 -2.55 -2.47 11.14
CA ALA A 97 -1.51 -2.45 10.13
C ALA A 97 -2.07 -2.77 8.74
N TYR A 98 -1.43 -2.21 7.74
CA TYR A 98 -1.81 -2.43 6.35
C TYR A 98 -0.58 -2.42 5.44
N THR A 99 -0.72 -3.04 4.29
CA THR A 99 0.29 -2.98 3.24
C THR A 99 0.22 -1.64 2.50
N ALA A 100 1.35 -1.01 2.29
CA ALA A 100 1.53 0.19 1.49
C ALA A 100 2.54 -0.07 0.37
N GLY A 101 2.62 0.81 -0.62
CA GLY A 101 3.56 0.65 -1.72
C GLY A 101 3.82 1.98 -2.42
N HIS A 102 4.87 2.02 -3.24
CA HIS A 102 5.09 3.14 -4.14
C HIS A 102 4.11 3.06 -5.31
N ILE A 103 3.33 4.10 -5.48
CA ILE A 103 2.36 4.22 -6.57
C ILE A 103 2.79 5.36 -7.48
N HIS A 104 3.29 5.01 -8.67
CA HIS A 104 3.70 5.97 -9.69
C HIS A 104 2.51 6.28 -10.61
N ASN A 105 1.93 7.45 -10.45
CA ASN A 105 0.88 7.91 -11.36
C ASN A 105 1.50 8.36 -12.68
N ILE A 106 1.19 7.66 -13.75
CA ILE A 106 1.65 7.97 -15.10
C ILE A 106 0.69 8.97 -15.74
N ALA A 107 1.21 10.12 -16.10
CA ALA A 107 0.46 11.17 -16.76
C ALA A 107 1.12 11.57 -18.08
N SER A 108 0.32 12.06 -19.03
CA SER A 108 0.84 12.58 -20.30
C SER A 108 1.52 13.92 -20.11
N ARG A 109 2.67 14.10 -20.79
CA ARG A 109 3.37 15.38 -20.88
C ARG A 109 2.94 16.21 -22.09
N VAL A 110 2.30 15.57 -23.07
CA VAL A 110 1.84 16.21 -24.31
C VAL A 110 0.38 15.87 -24.58
N THR A 111 -0.29 16.70 -25.35
CA THR A 111 -1.67 16.47 -25.80
C THR A 111 -1.66 15.61 -27.05
N GLY A 112 -2.58 14.65 -27.17
CA GLY A 112 -2.65 13.82 -28.38
C GLY A 112 -3.79 12.81 -28.33
N THR A 113 -3.99 12.11 -29.44
CA THR A 113 -4.89 10.97 -29.53
C THR A 113 -4.11 9.69 -29.27
N VAL A 114 -4.66 8.78 -28.49
CA VAL A 114 -4.05 7.48 -28.19
C VAL A 114 -4.17 6.58 -29.42
N LEU A 115 -3.04 6.19 -30.00
CA LEU A 115 -3.00 5.22 -31.09
C LEU A 115 -3.06 3.79 -30.56
N GLU A 116 -2.31 3.52 -29.52
CA GLU A 116 -2.15 2.16 -29.00
C GLU A 116 -1.91 2.18 -27.49
N VAL A 117 -2.56 1.26 -26.79
CA VAL A 117 -2.26 0.94 -25.38
C VAL A 117 -1.69 -0.49 -25.39
N ARG A 118 -0.46 -0.65 -24.92
CA ARG A 118 0.31 -1.92 -24.99
C ARG A 118 0.27 -2.76 -23.74
N VAL A 119 -0.49 -2.31 -22.74
CA VAL A 119 -0.55 -2.98 -21.44
C VAL A 119 -1.99 -3.09 -20.99
N ASP A 120 -2.26 -4.14 -20.19
CA ASP A 120 -3.53 -4.39 -19.56
C ASP A 120 -3.47 -4.16 -18.04
N ASP A 121 -4.64 -4.06 -17.41
CA ASP A 121 -4.75 -3.99 -15.95
C ASP A 121 -4.11 -5.22 -15.32
N ASN A 122 -3.42 -5.00 -14.21
CA ASN A 122 -2.70 -6.00 -13.42
C ASN A 122 -1.50 -6.67 -14.13
N GLN A 123 -1.11 -6.22 -15.30
CA GLN A 123 0.08 -6.70 -16.01
C GLN A 123 1.37 -6.24 -15.31
N MET A 124 2.37 -7.13 -15.24
CA MET A 124 3.74 -6.78 -14.83
C MET A 124 4.46 -6.07 -15.95
N VAL A 125 5.17 -5.00 -15.62
CA VAL A 125 5.98 -4.20 -16.54
C VAL A 125 7.36 -3.92 -15.96
N HIS A 126 8.32 -3.74 -16.85
CA HIS A 126 9.69 -3.37 -16.50
C HIS A 126 9.95 -1.90 -16.83
N GLN A 127 10.92 -1.32 -16.13
CA GLN A 127 11.36 0.04 -16.42
C GLN A 127 11.73 0.20 -17.91
N GLY A 128 11.15 1.21 -18.56
CA GLY A 128 11.35 1.50 -19.97
C GLY A 128 10.34 0.83 -20.92
N ASP A 129 9.52 -0.12 -20.47
CA ASP A 129 8.46 -0.72 -21.28
C ASP A 129 7.50 0.35 -21.80
N VAL A 130 7.09 0.20 -23.07
CA VAL A 130 6.13 1.13 -23.68
C VAL A 130 4.73 0.80 -23.20
N LEU A 131 4.11 1.79 -22.56
CA LEU A 131 2.75 1.66 -21.99
C LEU A 131 1.69 2.17 -22.98
N VAL A 132 1.90 3.38 -23.49
CA VAL A 132 0.94 4.06 -24.37
C VAL A 132 1.71 4.75 -25.50
N VAL A 133 1.16 4.72 -26.69
CA VAL A 133 1.66 5.44 -27.85
C VAL A 133 0.59 6.44 -28.30
N LEU A 134 0.96 7.71 -28.35
CA LEU A 134 0.13 8.80 -28.90
C LEU A 134 0.44 8.96 -30.37
N ASP A 135 -0.48 9.59 -31.11
CA ASP A 135 -0.26 9.97 -32.50
C ASP A 135 0.90 10.98 -32.59
N PRO A 136 2.02 10.61 -33.21
CA PRO A 136 3.20 11.46 -33.28
C PRO A 136 3.18 12.42 -34.51
N THR A 137 2.16 12.35 -35.37
CA THR A 137 2.16 12.99 -36.69
C THR A 137 2.42 14.50 -36.60
N ASP A 138 1.68 15.20 -35.74
CA ASP A 138 1.84 16.65 -35.58
C ASP A 138 3.20 17.02 -34.99
N TYR A 139 3.73 16.24 -34.09
CA TYR A 139 5.04 16.42 -33.45
C TYR A 139 6.18 16.10 -34.40
N GLN A 140 6.02 15.10 -35.28
CA GLN A 140 7.00 14.80 -36.31
C GLN A 140 7.17 15.98 -37.30
N VAL A 141 6.06 16.60 -37.72
CA VAL A 141 6.10 17.80 -38.56
C VAL A 141 6.84 18.96 -37.87
N GLN A 142 6.61 19.14 -36.56
CA GLN A 142 7.32 20.18 -35.79
C GLN A 142 8.82 19.92 -35.70
N VAL A 143 9.24 18.65 -35.51
CA VAL A 143 10.66 18.26 -35.54
C VAL A 143 11.27 18.56 -36.88
N ASP A 144 10.61 18.18 -37.99
CA ASP A 144 11.14 18.37 -39.36
C ASP A 144 11.29 19.86 -39.69
N GLN A 145 10.35 20.71 -39.25
CA GLN A 145 10.43 22.16 -39.37
C GLN A 145 11.60 22.73 -38.54
N ALA A 146 11.70 22.36 -37.25
CA ALA A 146 12.75 22.86 -36.36
C ALA A 146 14.14 22.38 -36.85
N ARG A 147 14.22 21.19 -37.43
CA ARG A 147 15.46 20.64 -38.04
C ARG A 147 15.90 21.48 -39.21
N ALA A 148 14.99 21.81 -40.15
CA ALA A 148 15.29 22.67 -41.29
C ALA A 148 15.77 24.06 -40.85
N ASP A 149 15.14 24.65 -39.84
CA ASP A 149 15.56 25.95 -39.28
C ASP A 149 16.94 25.88 -38.62
N SER A 150 17.25 24.78 -37.89
CA SER A 150 18.56 24.55 -37.27
C SER A 150 19.65 24.35 -38.31
N GLU A 151 19.40 23.57 -39.37
CA GLU A 151 20.33 23.36 -40.47
C GLU A 151 20.64 24.67 -41.19
N LYS A 152 19.63 25.49 -41.50
CA LYS A 152 19.81 26.82 -42.09
C LYS A 152 20.67 27.69 -41.17
N ALA A 153 20.36 27.81 -39.90
CA ALA A 153 21.10 28.66 -38.97
C ALA A 153 22.57 28.20 -38.81
N LYS A 154 22.82 26.89 -38.82
CA LYS A 154 24.18 26.30 -38.80
C LYS A 154 24.93 26.62 -40.10
N ALA A 155 24.29 26.52 -41.27
CA ALA A 155 24.90 26.87 -42.55
C ALA A 155 25.27 28.34 -42.62
N ASP A 156 24.40 29.24 -42.13
CA ASP A 156 24.68 30.66 -42.05
C ASP A 156 25.86 30.93 -41.08
N LEU A 157 25.88 30.38 -39.88
CA LEU A 157 26.98 30.49 -38.93
C LEU A 157 28.31 30.05 -39.56
N ASN A 158 28.35 28.87 -40.23
CA ASN A 158 29.54 28.32 -40.86
C ASN A 158 30.04 29.28 -41.98
N ARG A 159 29.13 29.88 -42.75
CA ARG A 159 29.47 30.88 -43.75
C ARG A 159 30.13 32.12 -43.12
N TYR A 160 29.54 32.67 -42.07
CA TYR A 160 30.07 33.83 -41.35
C TYR A 160 31.38 33.51 -40.61
N GLN A 161 31.53 32.29 -40.09
CA GLN A 161 32.78 31.84 -39.48
C GLN A 161 33.95 31.80 -40.47
N SER A 162 33.72 31.37 -41.74
CA SER A 162 34.75 31.42 -42.79
C SER A 162 35.07 32.83 -43.21
N LEU A 163 34.09 33.74 -43.31
CA LEU A 163 34.28 35.15 -43.63
C LEU A 163 35.00 35.93 -42.50
N LYS A 164 34.79 35.57 -41.23
CA LYS A 164 35.49 36.11 -40.05
C LYS A 164 37.00 35.83 -40.13
N GLY A 165 37.39 34.61 -40.59
CA GLY A 165 38.79 34.24 -40.81
C GLY A 165 39.45 35.13 -41.90
N ALA A 166 38.69 35.66 -42.85
CA ALA A 166 39.13 36.59 -43.90
C ALA A 166 39.05 38.08 -43.50
N GLY A 167 38.63 38.40 -42.27
CA GLY A 167 38.47 39.79 -41.81
C GLY A 167 37.28 40.58 -42.39
N ALA A 168 36.34 39.89 -43.04
CA ALA A 168 35.26 40.51 -43.83
C ALA A 168 33.93 40.69 -43.05
N VAL A 169 33.87 40.37 -41.74
CA VAL A 169 32.64 40.37 -40.92
C VAL A 169 32.88 41.03 -39.59
N SER A 170 31.90 41.83 -39.10
CA SER A 170 31.96 42.43 -37.77
C SER A 170 31.79 41.36 -36.69
N LYS A 171 32.36 41.64 -35.50
CA LYS A 171 32.16 40.75 -34.32
C LYS A 171 30.69 40.66 -33.97
N GLN A 172 29.94 41.73 -34.05
CA GLN A 172 28.52 41.80 -33.72
C GLN A 172 27.69 40.89 -34.64
N ASP A 173 27.95 40.86 -35.93
CA ASP A 173 27.26 40.00 -36.89
C ASP A 173 27.53 38.53 -36.58
N PHE A 174 28.80 38.16 -36.30
CA PHE A 174 29.18 36.82 -35.92
C PHE A 174 28.44 36.36 -34.66
N ASP A 175 28.47 37.20 -33.60
CA ASP A 175 27.80 36.89 -32.32
C ASP A 175 26.28 36.73 -32.53
N THR A 176 25.68 37.46 -33.48
CA THR A 176 24.24 37.34 -33.86
C THR A 176 23.94 35.97 -34.49
N PHE A 177 24.75 35.54 -35.49
CA PHE A 177 24.54 34.21 -36.13
C PHE A 177 24.88 33.04 -35.19
N GLU A 178 25.87 33.20 -34.33
CA GLU A 178 26.17 32.22 -33.28
C GLU A 178 24.96 32.06 -32.34
N SER A 179 24.40 33.17 -31.89
CA SER A 179 23.20 33.15 -31.02
C SER A 179 21.98 32.54 -31.70
N ALA A 180 21.75 32.90 -33.00
CA ALA A 180 20.66 32.34 -33.80
C ALA A 180 20.78 30.83 -33.97
N SER A 181 22.01 30.32 -34.22
CA SER A 181 22.27 28.89 -34.32
C SER A 181 21.99 28.16 -33.01
N LYS A 182 22.41 28.72 -31.84
CA LYS A 182 22.14 28.15 -30.52
C LYS A 182 20.65 28.12 -30.21
N VAL A 183 19.90 29.17 -30.56
CA VAL A 183 18.46 29.23 -30.37
C VAL A 183 17.72 28.20 -31.21
N SER A 184 18.07 28.07 -32.50
CA SER A 184 17.44 27.10 -33.40
C SER A 184 17.75 25.65 -32.99
N GLU A 185 18.96 25.39 -32.50
CA GLU A 185 19.32 24.09 -31.94
C GLU A 185 18.55 23.73 -30.68
N ALA A 186 18.31 24.72 -29.79
CA ALA A 186 17.49 24.53 -28.60
C ALA A 186 16.01 24.22 -28.95
N ARG A 187 15.48 24.91 -30.01
CA ARG A 187 14.12 24.62 -30.52
C ARG A 187 14.00 23.22 -31.12
N LEU A 188 15.01 22.78 -31.83
CA LEU A 188 15.05 21.41 -32.39
C LEU A 188 15.00 20.38 -31.25
N ARG A 189 15.82 20.56 -30.23
CA ARG A 189 15.80 19.66 -29.06
C ARG A 189 14.44 19.65 -28.36
N ASP A 190 13.81 20.80 -28.17
CA ASP A 190 12.47 20.89 -27.56
C ASP A 190 11.43 20.12 -28.40
N ALA A 191 11.46 20.26 -29.72
CA ALA A 191 10.57 19.51 -30.62
C ALA A 191 10.83 17.99 -30.58
N GLU A 192 12.11 17.58 -30.55
CA GLU A 192 12.50 16.17 -30.42
C GLU A 192 12.04 15.58 -29.06
N ASP A 193 12.17 16.33 -27.96
CA ASP A 193 11.67 15.93 -26.65
C ASP A 193 10.14 15.77 -26.64
N GLN A 194 9.41 16.70 -27.26
CA GLN A 194 7.94 16.62 -27.36
C GLN A 194 7.50 15.40 -28.19
N LEU A 195 8.20 15.08 -29.25
CA LEU A 195 7.98 13.86 -30.03
C LEU A 195 8.28 12.60 -29.20
N ALA A 196 9.36 12.61 -28.43
CA ALA A 196 9.70 11.50 -27.54
C ALA A 196 8.62 11.26 -26.46
N TYR A 197 7.97 12.32 -25.97
CA TYR A 197 6.87 12.23 -25.01
C TYR A 197 5.58 11.61 -25.58
N CYS A 198 5.47 11.46 -26.90
CA CYS A 198 4.36 10.70 -27.51
C CYS A 198 4.46 9.19 -27.19
N THR A 199 5.63 8.70 -26.80
CA THR A 199 5.82 7.32 -26.35
C THR A 199 5.96 7.30 -24.85
N ILE A 200 4.90 6.89 -24.15
CA ILE A 200 4.85 6.89 -22.69
C ILE A 200 5.38 5.56 -22.19
N ARG A 201 6.38 5.59 -21.30
CA ARG A 201 7.09 4.42 -20.79
C ARG A 201 6.95 4.28 -19.28
N ALA A 202 7.12 3.05 -18.79
CA ALA A 202 7.16 2.75 -17.37
C ALA A 202 8.40 3.38 -16.71
N PRO A 203 8.23 4.14 -15.60
CA PRO A 203 9.35 4.75 -14.87
C PRO A 203 10.11 3.75 -14.01
N SER A 204 9.47 2.66 -13.60
CA SER A 204 10.00 1.63 -12.71
C SER A 204 9.43 0.26 -13.06
N ASN A 205 10.03 -0.79 -12.48
CA ASN A 205 9.42 -2.12 -12.50
C ASN A 205 8.19 -2.13 -11.58
N GLY A 206 7.15 -2.86 -11.96
CA GLY A 206 5.97 -2.95 -11.11
C GLY A 206 4.78 -3.52 -11.84
N ARG A 207 3.62 -3.41 -11.21
CA ARG A 207 2.36 -3.88 -11.79
C ARG A 207 1.48 -2.70 -12.17
N ILE A 208 0.87 -2.78 -13.36
CA ILE A 208 -0.14 -1.81 -13.77
C ILE A 208 -1.33 -1.89 -12.80
N GLY A 209 -1.66 -0.77 -12.21
CA GLY A 209 -2.87 -0.62 -11.41
C GLY A 209 -4.03 -0.14 -12.27
N ARG A 210 -4.64 0.94 -11.85
CA ARG A 210 -5.81 1.51 -12.52
C ARG A 210 -5.45 2.08 -13.90
N LYS A 211 -5.85 1.43 -14.98
CA LYS A 211 -5.79 1.95 -16.34
C LYS A 211 -7.07 2.77 -16.63
N THR A 212 -6.91 4.03 -17.04
CA THR A 212 -8.03 4.95 -17.35
C THR A 212 -8.06 5.38 -18.82
N VAL A 213 -7.10 4.90 -19.62
CA VAL A 213 -6.92 5.29 -21.01
C VAL A 213 -7.19 4.13 -21.96
N GLU A 214 -7.87 4.42 -23.08
CA GLU A 214 -8.16 3.47 -24.14
C GLU A 214 -7.73 4.02 -25.51
N THR A 215 -7.51 3.15 -26.47
CA THR A 215 -7.21 3.51 -27.85
C THR A 215 -8.31 4.42 -28.43
N GLY A 216 -7.92 5.49 -29.10
CA GLY A 216 -8.82 6.50 -29.62
C GLY A 216 -9.16 7.64 -28.66
N ASN A 217 -8.84 7.52 -27.38
CA ASN A 217 -9.05 8.62 -26.44
C ASN A 217 -8.16 9.82 -26.77
N ARG A 218 -8.73 11.02 -26.65
CA ARG A 218 -7.94 12.25 -26.69
C ARG A 218 -7.55 12.64 -25.27
N ILE A 219 -6.27 12.85 -25.05
CA ILE A 219 -5.71 13.21 -23.74
C ILE A 219 -5.05 14.57 -23.78
N ASN A 220 -5.06 15.27 -22.63
CA ASN A 220 -4.40 16.54 -22.42
C ASN A 220 -3.16 16.37 -21.53
N VAL A 221 -2.32 17.41 -21.50
CA VAL A 221 -1.16 17.47 -20.59
C VAL A 221 -1.63 17.30 -19.13
N GLY A 222 -0.97 16.44 -18.38
CA GLY A 222 -1.30 16.15 -16.98
C GLY A 222 -2.45 15.16 -16.78
N ALA A 223 -3.09 14.67 -17.86
CA ALA A 223 -4.10 13.62 -17.72
C ALA A 223 -3.49 12.33 -17.17
N ALA A 224 -4.06 11.81 -16.08
CA ALA A 224 -3.65 10.54 -15.52
C ALA A 224 -4.10 9.40 -16.43
N LEU A 225 -3.17 8.53 -16.80
CA LEU A 225 -3.38 7.42 -17.74
C LEU A 225 -3.51 6.08 -17.01
N MET A 226 -2.62 5.82 -16.07
CA MET A 226 -2.57 4.60 -15.29
C MET A 226 -1.65 4.81 -14.08
N ALA A 227 -1.61 3.80 -13.20
CA ALA A 227 -0.67 3.77 -12.09
C ALA A 227 0.25 2.54 -12.23
N VAL A 228 1.51 2.67 -11.83
CA VAL A 228 2.43 1.54 -11.65
C VAL A 228 2.70 1.39 -10.17
N VAL A 229 2.40 0.21 -9.63
CA VAL A 229 2.66 -0.15 -8.24
C VAL A 229 3.97 -0.92 -8.19
N GLU A 230 4.93 -0.38 -7.47
CA GLU A 230 6.28 -0.96 -7.31
C GLU A 230 6.35 -1.80 -6.02
N ASP A 231 7.29 -1.49 -5.15
CA ASP A 231 7.53 -2.22 -3.92
C ASP A 231 6.38 -2.11 -2.92
N VAL A 232 6.14 -3.21 -2.18
CA VAL A 232 5.15 -3.25 -1.10
C VAL A 232 5.85 -3.46 0.23
N TRP A 233 5.42 -2.71 1.24
CA TRP A 233 5.86 -2.84 2.64
C TRP A 233 4.67 -2.77 3.57
N VAL A 234 4.87 -3.06 4.86
CA VAL A 234 3.85 -2.92 5.90
C VAL A 234 4.02 -1.60 6.64
N VAL A 235 2.92 -0.90 6.84
CA VAL A 235 2.79 0.22 7.77
C VAL A 235 2.01 -0.29 8.98
N ALA A 236 2.70 -0.41 10.11
CA ALA A 236 2.16 -0.94 11.35
C ALA A 236 2.05 0.17 12.40
N ASN A 237 0.84 0.45 12.86
CA ASN A 237 0.57 1.51 13.83
C ASN A 237 0.68 0.96 15.26
N PHE A 238 1.86 1.07 15.87
CA PHE A 238 2.09 0.66 17.25
C PHE A 238 1.69 1.76 18.23
N LYS A 239 1.21 1.37 19.39
CA LYS A 239 0.96 2.30 20.49
C LYS A 239 2.26 2.90 20.98
N GLU A 240 2.27 4.17 21.37
CA GLU A 240 3.43 4.86 21.96
C GLU A 240 4.10 4.04 23.08
N THR A 241 3.31 3.34 23.88
CA THR A 241 3.79 2.49 24.99
C THR A 241 4.57 1.26 24.52
N GLN A 242 4.32 0.77 23.32
CA GLN A 242 4.99 -0.40 22.70
C GLN A 242 6.32 -0.01 22.05
N LEU A 243 6.45 1.23 21.57
CA LEU A 243 7.64 1.69 20.85
C LEU A 243 8.92 1.72 21.69
N GLY A 244 8.79 1.72 23.02
CA GLY A 244 9.95 1.67 23.91
C GLY A 244 10.89 0.49 23.62
N ASN A 245 10.37 -0.60 23.14
CA ASN A 245 11.07 -1.87 22.88
C ASN A 245 11.34 -2.14 21.40
N VAL A 246 10.65 -1.44 20.48
CA VAL A 246 10.82 -1.61 19.03
C VAL A 246 12.05 -0.85 18.55
N ARG A 247 12.88 -1.49 17.72
CA ARG A 247 14.10 -0.90 17.14
C ARG A 247 14.21 -1.26 15.66
N PRO A 248 14.75 -0.39 14.79
CA PRO A 248 15.11 -0.75 13.41
C PRO A 248 16.06 -1.95 13.39
N GLY A 249 15.87 -2.83 12.41
CA GLY A 249 16.64 -4.07 12.25
C GLY A 249 16.06 -5.29 12.97
N GLN A 250 15.04 -5.14 13.81
CA GLN A 250 14.36 -6.28 14.43
C GLN A 250 13.55 -7.07 13.41
N GLN A 251 13.50 -8.39 13.61
CA GLN A 251 12.69 -9.27 12.78
C GLN A 251 11.21 -9.13 13.12
N ALA A 252 10.37 -9.23 12.11
CA ALA A 252 8.93 -9.22 12.25
C ALA A 252 8.32 -10.40 11.48
N GLU A 253 7.32 -11.02 12.07
CA GLU A 253 6.42 -11.97 11.43
C GLU A 253 5.14 -11.24 11.03
N ILE A 254 4.71 -11.40 9.78
CA ILE A 254 3.58 -10.68 9.20
C ILE A 254 2.54 -11.69 8.74
N SER A 255 1.37 -11.65 9.33
CA SER A 255 0.19 -12.37 8.83
C SER A 255 -0.64 -11.40 7.99
N ILE A 256 -1.08 -11.84 6.79
CA ILE A 256 -1.91 -11.05 5.88
C ILE A 256 -3.28 -11.72 5.78
N ASP A 257 -4.36 -11.00 6.06
CA ASP A 257 -5.71 -11.55 6.11
C ASP A 257 -6.15 -12.16 4.77
N ALA A 258 -5.70 -11.59 3.66
CA ALA A 258 -5.97 -12.11 2.32
C ALA A 258 -5.25 -13.43 1.99
N ILE A 259 -4.29 -13.88 2.83
CA ILE A 259 -3.48 -15.09 2.61
C ILE A 259 -3.44 -15.91 3.91
N PRO A 260 -4.57 -16.53 4.30
CA PRO A 260 -4.64 -17.24 5.57
C PRO A 260 -3.69 -18.45 5.62
N GLY A 261 -3.10 -18.69 6.79
CA GLY A 261 -2.20 -19.83 7.03
C GLY A 261 -0.76 -19.65 6.54
N LYS A 262 -0.42 -18.46 5.98
CA LYS A 262 0.96 -18.12 5.61
C LYS A 262 1.44 -16.95 6.44
N THR A 263 2.60 -17.10 7.06
CA THR A 263 3.32 -16.03 7.76
C THR A 263 4.50 -15.60 6.91
N PHE A 264 4.64 -14.31 6.69
CA PHE A 264 5.74 -13.70 5.97
C PHE A 264 6.76 -13.15 6.96
N ARG A 265 8.03 -13.17 6.59
CA ARG A 265 9.09 -12.53 7.37
C ARG A 265 9.34 -11.13 6.86
N GLY A 266 9.67 -10.24 7.78
CA GLY A 266 10.05 -8.88 7.49
C GLY A 266 11.05 -8.35 8.50
N VAL A 267 11.53 -7.14 8.24
CA VAL A 267 12.47 -6.43 9.10
C VAL A 267 11.96 -5.02 9.34
N VAL A 268 11.99 -4.57 10.59
CA VAL A 268 11.66 -3.19 10.95
C VAL A 268 12.66 -2.25 10.28
N ASP A 269 12.17 -1.38 9.41
CA ASP A 269 12.97 -0.42 8.66
C ASP A 269 13.16 0.89 9.46
N SER A 270 12.06 1.53 9.79
CA SER A 270 12.09 2.86 10.41
C SER A 270 10.75 3.19 11.09
N TRP A 271 10.77 4.25 11.90
CA TRP A 271 9.57 4.84 12.49
C TRP A 271 9.22 6.14 11.79
N ALA A 272 7.94 6.45 11.73
CA ALA A 272 7.52 7.77 11.31
C ALA A 272 8.03 8.84 12.28
N PRO A 273 8.41 10.03 11.79
CA PRO A 273 8.93 11.12 12.65
C PRO A 273 7.84 11.79 13.51
N GLY A 274 6.63 11.27 13.53
CA GLY A 274 5.52 11.75 14.33
C GLY A 274 4.37 10.75 14.42
N SER A 275 3.44 10.98 15.33
CA SER A 275 2.23 10.15 15.46
C SER A 275 1.29 10.36 14.26
N GLY A 276 0.40 9.41 14.00
CA GLY A 276 -0.62 9.54 12.96
C GLY A 276 -1.50 10.79 13.11
N ALA A 277 -1.76 11.20 14.35
CA ALA A 277 -2.52 12.43 14.64
C ALA A 277 -1.76 13.71 14.22
N THR A 278 -0.43 13.71 14.26
CA THR A 278 0.39 14.88 13.88
C THR A 278 0.30 15.18 12.39
N PHE A 279 0.16 14.13 11.56
CA PHE A 279 0.09 14.25 10.11
C PHE A 279 -1.34 14.14 9.55
N ALA A 280 -2.34 14.05 10.43
CA ALA A 280 -3.74 14.04 10.00
C ALA A 280 -4.13 15.38 9.40
N LEU A 281 -4.94 15.37 8.34
CA LEU A 281 -5.48 16.59 7.70
C LEU A 281 -6.29 17.44 8.68
N LEU A 282 -6.98 16.79 9.63
CA LEU A 282 -7.72 17.41 10.73
C LEU A 282 -7.20 16.80 12.03
N PRO A 283 -6.16 17.36 12.65
CA PRO A 283 -5.68 16.91 13.94
C PRO A 283 -6.78 16.99 14.99
N PRO A 284 -6.90 16.02 15.93
CA PRO A 284 -7.87 16.10 17.00
C PRO A 284 -7.56 17.32 17.89
N ASP A 285 -8.51 18.26 17.95
CA ASP A 285 -8.38 19.44 18.81
C ASP A 285 -8.94 19.13 20.21
N ASN A 286 -8.07 19.11 21.19
CA ASN A 286 -8.43 18.91 22.61
C ASN A 286 -8.71 20.25 23.34
N ALA A 287 -9.08 21.31 22.62
CA ALA A 287 -9.20 22.69 23.14
C ALA A 287 -10.39 22.91 24.12
N THR A 288 -11.19 21.90 24.43
CA THR A 288 -12.38 22.03 25.28
C THR A 288 -12.13 21.90 26.80
N GLY A 289 -10.91 22.15 27.26
CA GLY A 289 -10.62 22.40 28.68
C GLY A 289 -10.32 21.19 29.56
N ASN A 290 -10.62 19.96 29.15
CA ASN A 290 -10.24 18.74 29.87
C ASN A 290 -9.21 17.96 29.03
N PHE A 291 -7.92 18.07 29.39
CA PHE A 291 -6.86 17.26 28.79
C PHE A 291 -6.99 15.80 29.21
N THR A 292 -7.46 14.94 28.30
CA THR A 292 -7.43 13.49 28.50
C THR A 292 -6.22 12.93 27.75
N LYS A 293 -5.30 12.26 28.45
CA LYS A 293 -4.16 11.58 27.82
C LYS A 293 -4.68 10.41 26.98
N ILE A 294 -4.65 10.57 25.66
CA ILE A 294 -4.99 9.51 24.70
C ILE A 294 -3.68 8.90 24.21
N VAL A 295 -3.58 7.56 24.25
CA VAL A 295 -2.43 6.84 23.71
C VAL A 295 -2.35 7.08 22.20
N GLN A 296 -1.25 7.66 21.76
CA GLN A 296 -0.99 7.92 20.34
C GLN A 296 -0.47 6.65 19.66
N ARG A 297 -0.76 6.53 18.36
CA ARG A 297 -0.17 5.49 17.51
C ARG A 297 0.89 6.09 16.61
N VAL A 298 2.00 5.39 16.46
CA VAL A 298 3.12 5.81 15.62
C VAL A 298 3.32 4.76 14.53
N PRO A 299 3.30 5.17 13.25
CA PRO A 299 3.55 4.26 12.14
C PRO A 299 4.99 3.74 12.13
N VAL A 300 5.15 2.45 12.03
CA VAL A 300 6.42 1.74 11.86
C VAL A 300 6.41 1.08 10.48
N LYS A 301 7.45 1.35 9.69
CA LYS A 301 7.64 0.73 8.39
C LYS A 301 8.35 -0.60 8.57
N ILE A 302 7.78 -1.68 8.03
CA ILE A 302 8.37 -3.02 8.04
C ILE A 302 8.53 -3.47 6.58
N ARG A 303 9.76 -3.76 6.16
CA ARG A 303 10.04 -4.31 4.83
C ARG A 303 9.89 -5.82 4.86
N PHE A 304 9.29 -6.37 3.84
CA PHE A 304 9.26 -7.82 3.65
C PHE A 304 10.67 -8.35 3.32
N ASP A 305 10.95 -9.56 3.80
CA ASP A 305 12.10 -10.33 3.33
C ASP A 305 11.75 -10.90 1.93
N PRO A 306 12.53 -10.57 0.88
CA PRO A 306 12.25 -11.03 -0.48
C PRO A 306 12.10 -12.55 -0.59
N ALA A 307 12.90 -13.32 0.16
CA ALA A 307 12.82 -14.77 0.16
C ALA A 307 11.48 -15.30 0.72
N SER A 308 10.80 -14.54 1.59
CA SER A 308 9.50 -14.93 2.13
C SER A 308 8.33 -14.64 1.17
N LEU A 309 8.56 -13.77 0.17
CA LEU A 309 7.54 -13.36 -0.81
C LEU A 309 7.45 -14.32 -2.02
N GLU A 310 8.44 -15.18 -2.23
CA GLU A 310 8.48 -16.09 -3.39
C GLU A 310 7.15 -16.80 -3.61
N GLY A 311 6.58 -16.64 -4.82
CA GLY A 311 5.30 -17.21 -5.24
C GLY A 311 4.06 -16.47 -4.72
N TYR A 312 4.22 -15.39 -3.95
CA TYR A 312 3.13 -14.57 -3.42
C TYR A 312 3.20 -13.10 -3.86
N GLU A 313 4.23 -12.69 -4.60
CA GLU A 313 4.47 -11.31 -5.05
C GLU A 313 3.22 -10.71 -5.74
N ASN A 314 2.53 -11.56 -6.52
CA ASN A 314 1.33 -11.16 -7.24
C ASN A 314 0.06 -11.05 -6.37
N ARG A 315 0.08 -11.54 -5.14
CA ARG A 315 -1.05 -11.53 -4.23
C ARG A 315 -0.97 -10.44 -3.17
N ILE A 316 0.23 -9.92 -2.93
CA ILE A 316 0.46 -8.87 -1.93
C ILE A 316 0.41 -7.53 -2.66
N VAL A 317 -0.66 -6.77 -2.41
CA VAL A 317 -0.92 -5.47 -3.03
C VAL A 317 -1.10 -4.41 -1.93
N PRO A 318 -0.89 -3.13 -2.19
CA PRO A 318 -1.18 -2.07 -1.23
C PRO A 318 -2.64 -2.08 -0.78
N GLY A 319 -2.88 -1.82 0.50
CA GLY A 319 -4.23 -1.72 1.09
C GLY A 319 -4.77 -3.01 1.72
N LEU A 320 -3.98 -4.08 1.79
CA LEU A 320 -4.38 -5.29 2.52
C LEU A 320 -4.17 -5.10 4.03
N SER A 321 -5.11 -5.58 4.83
CA SER A 321 -4.97 -5.67 6.28
C SER A 321 -3.99 -6.76 6.67
N CYS A 322 -3.19 -6.51 7.69
CA CYS A 322 -2.19 -7.45 8.19
C CYS A 322 -1.96 -7.28 9.69
N GLU A 323 -1.43 -8.32 10.32
CA GLU A 323 -1.05 -8.34 11.73
C GLU A 323 0.46 -8.64 11.85
N PRO A 324 1.30 -7.61 11.95
CA PRO A 324 2.72 -7.78 12.21
C PRO A 324 2.99 -8.01 13.70
N SER A 325 3.88 -8.96 13.98
CA SER A 325 4.42 -9.28 15.29
C SER A 325 5.94 -9.12 15.28
N ILE A 326 6.46 -8.17 16.02
CA ILE A 326 7.90 -7.86 16.09
C ILE A 326 8.53 -8.65 17.22
N LEU A 327 9.63 -9.34 16.94
CA LEU A 327 10.42 -10.04 17.92
C LEU A 327 11.37 -9.05 18.63
N LEU A 328 11.12 -8.80 19.92
CA LEU A 328 11.88 -7.83 20.72
C LEU A 328 13.29 -8.29 21.09
N ARG A 329 13.56 -9.60 20.99
CA ARG A 329 14.84 -10.22 21.29
C ARG A 329 15.46 -10.82 20.02
N GLY A 330 16.67 -10.37 19.69
CA GLY A 330 17.47 -10.98 18.63
C GLY A 330 17.51 -10.15 17.37
N GLY A 331 18.24 -9.08 17.43
CA GLY A 331 18.66 -8.32 16.28
C GLY A 331 19.82 -7.47 16.68
N GLU A 332 21.02 -8.01 16.71
CA GLU A 332 22.12 -7.16 16.30
C GLU A 332 21.79 -6.74 14.87
N PRO A 333 21.68 -5.45 14.57
CA PRO A 333 21.46 -5.01 13.20
C PRO A 333 22.59 -5.62 12.36
N ASN A 334 22.20 -6.38 11.32
CA ASN A 334 23.18 -6.83 10.33
C ASN A 334 23.83 -5.58 9.74
N ARG A 335 24.99 -5.20 10.28
CA ARG A 335 25.79 -4.03 9.87
C ARG A 335 26.38 -4.18 8.47
N SER A 336 26.04 -5.24 7.73
CA SER A 336 26.63 -5.57 6.44
C SER A 336 25.93 -4.99 5.22
N GLU A 337 24.77 -4.32 5.36
CA GLU A 337 24.26 -3.50 4.27
C GLU A 337 24.35 -2.03 4.68
N PRO A 338 25.11 -1.21 3.95
CA PRO A 338 25.08 0.23 4.16
C PRO A 338 23.67 0.69 3.85
N MET A 339 23.00 1.24 4.87
CA MET A 339 21.80 2.06 4.70
C MET A 339 22.07 2.95 3.48
N ASN A 340 21.27 2.76 2.40
CA ASN A 340 21.40 3.46 1.13
C ASN A 340 21.92 4.89 1.37
N PRO A 341 23.15 5.23 0.95
CA PRO A 341 23.69 6.55 1.26
C PRO A 341 22.71 7.55 0.70
N ARG A 342 22.22 8.44 1.56
CA ARG A 342 21.44 9.59 1.09
C ARG A 342 22.22 10.16 -0.09
N PRO A 343 21.59 10.40 -1.27
CA PRO A 343 22.29 11.10 -2.32
C PRO A 343 22.87 12.36 -1.67
N GLU A 344 24.20 12.48 -1.69
CA GLU A 344 24.88 13.67 -1.20
C GLU A 344 24.22 14.86 -1.88
N LEU A 345 23.62 15.72 -1.07
CA LEU A 345 23.11 17.00 -1.55
C LEU A 345 24.33 17.70 -2.17
N ILE A 346 24.40 17.72 -3.49
CA ILE A 346 25.41 18.48 -4.23
C ILE A 346 25.31 19.91 -3.69
N PRO A 347 26.36 20.47 -3.05
CA PRO A 347 26.31 21.83 -2.58
C PRO A 347 26.10 22.72 -3.80
N VAL A 348 24.97 23.43 -3.82
CA VAL A 348 24.72 24.49 -4.81
C VAL A 348 25.78 25.54 -4.55
N THR A 349 26.86 25.49 -5.32
CA THR A 349 27.89 26.52 -5.32
C THR A 349 27.23 27.78 -5.86
N ALA A 350 26.93 28.71 -4.97
CA ALA A 350 26.49 30.06 -5.34
C ALA A 350 27.66 30.71 -6.05
N THR A 351 27.59 30.74 -7.38
CA THR A 351 28.49 31.58 -8.19
C THR A 351 28.02 33.00 -8.04
N ARG A 352 28.87 33.83 -7.44
CA ARG A 352 28.77 35.31 -7.43
C ARG A 352 29.00 35.88 -8.82
#